data_a9f4655348b9b9554e5c7e76a5345fe6
#
_entry.id   a9f4655348b9b9554e5c7e76a5345fe6
#
_cell.length_a   1.000
_cell.length_b   1.000
_cell.length_c   1.000
_cell.angle_alpha   90.00
_cell.angle_beta   90.00
_cell.angle_gamma   90.00
#
_symmetry.space_group_name_H-M   'P 1'
#
loop_
_entity.id
_entity.type
_entity.pdbx_description
1 polymer ?
#
loop_
_entity_poly.entity_id
_entity_poly.type
_entity_poly.pdbx_seq_one_letter_code
_entity_poly.pdbx_strand_id
1 'polypeptide(L)'
;INLIPSGGLGGVTLNGQINWSRKPGDPETEIGELIAWAPTMGIIEGGGITAISGLTVQAGEMVGYVMENVPYATHLLLKINTEGSSAVSRQIALPANSNVYVYYNSTGTLTYNATAPSTRTNVILGRVVTNSTTVIYIDATPINAHHYSNYLDRLFREAMGAIFATGGIVTENATPFRLNVSASVYFFSQNRITTTGANATNMDMFYRQATGSTYNIVTGNTVDNLYYDDGSGTLASIPSGKFVKHSLYLLGTPSQKYLLVYGQELFDSYGLAEAGAIPTPPNFFKDAFVLISTLVVSPDESTIHTIIDERPRLGYVSPSKTGVVTEHGDLTGLE
;
A
#
# COMPACT_ATOMS: atom_id res chain seq x y z
N ILE A 1 -33.25 -26.57 -18.61
CA ILE A 1 -33.35 -25.51 -17.59
C ILE A 1 -34.78 -25.04 -17.63
N ASN A 2 -35.54 -25.34 -16.59
CA ASN A 2 -36.91 -24.84 -16.50
C ASN A 2 -36.82 -23.45 -15.82
N LEU A 3 -36.89 -22.42 -16.66
CA LEU A 3 -36.83 -21.02 -16.23
C LEU A 3 -38.22 -20.46 -15.88
N ILE A 4 -39.25 -21.30 -15.88
CA ILE A 4 -40.61 -20.86 -15.57
C ILE A 4 -40.87 -21.16 -14.10
N PRO A 5 -41.11 -20.15 -13.27
CA PRO A 5 -41.47 -20.39 -11.89
C PRO A 5 -42.79 -21.15 -11.80
N SER A 6 -42.82 -22.25 -11.13
CA SER A 6 -44.09 -22.91 -10.82
C SER A 6 -44.77 -22.15 -9.69
N GLY A 7 -45.93 -21.57 -10.03
CA GLY A 7 -46.77 -20.91 -9.04
C GLY A 7 -46.46 -19.45 -8.77
N GLY A 8 -46.33 -18.68 -9.81
CA GLY A 8 -45.96 -17.28 -9.68
C GLY A 8 -44.45 -17.12 -9.57
N LEU A 9 -43.95 -16.00 -9.39
CA LEU A 9 -42.53 -15.63 -9.37
C LEU A 9 -41.70 -16.39 -8.33
N GLY A 10 -41.84 -17.71 -8.27
CA GLY A 10 -41.17 -18.55 -7.30
C GLY A 10 -39.89 -19.07 -7.79
N GLY A 11 -38.83 -18.98 -7.70
CA GLY A 11 -37.52 -19.56 -7.79
C GLY A 11 -37.16 -20.31 -9.04
N VAL A 12 -35.95 -20.21 -9.44
CA VAL A 12 -35.29 -21.01 -10.45
C VAL A 12 -34.34 -21.97 -9.75
N THR A 13 -34.44 -23.24 -10.03
CA THR A 13 -33.47 -24.22 -9.55
C THR A 13 -32.55 -24.62 -10.69
N LEU A 14 -31.29 -24.30 -10.59
CA LEU A 14 -30.23 -24.79 -11.47
C LEU A 14 -29.55 -25.97 -10.79
N ASN A 15 -29.74 -27.16 -11.34
CA ASN A 15 -29.11 -28.41 -10.83
C ASN A 15 -29.31 -28.67 -9.34
N GLY A 16 -30.42 -28.20 -8.75
CA GLY A 16 -30.68 -28.32 -7.33
C GLY A 16 -29.76 -27.47 -6.43
N GLN A 17 -29.04 -26.57 -7.02
CA GLN A 17 -28.00 -25.83 -6.30
C GLN A 17 -28.33 -24.36 -6.08
N ILE A 18 -28.96 -23.68 -7.07
CA ILE A 18 -29.45 -22.30 -6.88
C ILE A 18 -30.95 -22.34 -6.71
N ASN A 19 -31.41 -21.83 -5.60
CA ASN A 19 -32.83 -21.65 -5.38
C ASN A 19 -33.16 -20.16 -5.52
N TRP A 20 -33.83 -19.84 -6.62
CA TRP A 20 -34.28 -18.48 -6.91
C TRP A 20 -35.65 -18.18 -6.29
N SER A 21 -36.16 -19.06 -5.41
CA SER A 21 -37.42 -18.83 -4.71
C SER A 21 -37.28 -17.68 -3.69
N ARG A 22 -37.09 -16.50 -4.21
CA ARG A 22 -37.01 -15.27 -3.43
C ARG A 22 -38.27 -14.46 -3.58
N LYS A 23 -38.45 -13.51 -2.69
CA LYS A 23 -39.57 -12.60 -2.76
C LYS A 23 -39.57 -11.92 -4.12
N PRO A 24 -40.70 -11.95 -4.83
CA PRO A 24 -40.84 -11.20 -6.06
C PRO A 24 -40.52 -9.73 -5.85
N GLY A 25 -39.69 -9.16 -6.67
CA GLY A 25 -39.33 -7.74 -6.60
C GLY A 25 -38.15 -7.38 -5.74
N ASP A 26 -37.34 -8.36 -5.33
CA ASP A 26 -36.05 -8.10 -4.70
C ASP A 26 -34.87 -8.50 -5.62
N PRO A 27 -34.61 -7.72 -6.69
CA PRO A 27 -33.55 -8.04 -7.65
C PRO A 27 -32.15 -7.97 -7.04
N GLU A 28 -31.95 -7.22 -5.97
CA GLU A 28 -30.67 -7.15 -5.28
C GLU A 28 -30.31 -8.47 -4.61
N THR A 29 -31.31 -9.15 -4.05
CA THR A 29 -31.09 -10.46 -3.43
C THR A 29 -30.82 -11.53 -4.48
N GLU A 30 -31.49 -11.48 -5.62
CA GLU A 30 -31.28 -12.41 -6.74
C GLU A 30 -29.91 -12.22 -7.38
N ILE A 31 -29.48 -10.98 -7.57
CA ILE A 31 -28.14 -10.65 -8.03
C ILE A 31 -27.10 -11.06 -6.99
N GLY A 32 -27.37 -10.85 -5.71
CA GLY A 32 -26.52 -11.30 -4.62
C GLY A 32 -26.30 -12.81 -4.61
N GLU A 33 -27.36 -13.59 -4.89
CA GLU A 33 -27.25 -15.04 -5.03
C GLU A 33 -26.50 -15.46 -6.29
N LEU A 34 -26.68 -14.74 -7.39
CA LEU A 34 -25.90 -14.99 -8.61
C LEU A 34 -24.42 -14.69 -8.37
N ILE A 35 -24.11 -13.63 -7.63
CA ILE A 35 -22.74 -13.28 -7.24
C ILE A 35 -22.21 -14.31 -6.23
N ALA A 36 -23.05 -14.89 -5.37
CA ALA A 36 -22.67 -15.97 -4.46
C ALA A 36 -22.15 -17.21 -5.20
N TRP A 37 -22.69 -17.45 -6.34
CA TRP A 37 -22.29 -18.57 -7.20
C TRP A 37 -21.02 -18.30 -8.01
N ALA A 38 -20.79 -17.07 -8.39
CA ALA A 38 -19.45 -16.64 -8.76
C ALA A 38 -18.68 -16.51 -7.45
N PRO A 39 -17.57 -17.23 -7.17
CA PRO A 39 -16.88 -17.17 -5.87
C PRO A 39 -16.21 -15.82 -5.67
N THR A 40 -17.03 -14.79 -5.53
CA THR A 40 -16.67 -13.39 -5.42
C THR A 40 -16.93 -12.92 -4.00
N MET A 41 -15.88 -12.64 -3.27
CA MET A 41 -15.93 -12.04 -1.95
C MET A 41 -15.15 -10.73 -1.97
N GLY A 42 -15.61 -9.75 -1.22
CA GLY A 42 -14.97 -8.44 -1.15
C GLY A 42 -15.91 -7.31 -1.55
N ILE A 43 -15.36 -6.16 -1.88
CA ILE A 43 -16.09 -4.94 -2.25
C ILE A 43 -16.51 -5.01 -3.71
N ILE A 44 -17.79 -4.73 -3.98
CA ILE A 44 -18.35 -4.56 -5.33
C ILE A 44 -18.35 -3.09 -5.70
N GLU A 45 -18.72 -2.25 -4.75
CA GLU A 45 -18.87 -0.82 -4.98
C GLU A 45 -18.49 -0.03 -3.74
N GLY A 46 -17.91 1.16 -3.92
CA GLY A 46 -17.56 2.06 -2.83
C GLY A 46 -16.37 1.59 -2.00
N GLY A 47 -16.46 1.83 -0.69
CA GLY A 47 -15.40 1.50 0.26
C GLY A 47 -14.36 2.60 0.43
N GLY A 48 -13.23 2.24 1.04
CA GLY A 48 -12.18 3.19 1.38
C GLY A 48 -12.22 3.59 2.85
N ILE A 49 -11.15 4.23 3.29
CA ILE A 49 -10.96 4.70 4.67
C ILE A 49 -10.42 6.12 4.63
N THR A 50 -10.94 6.98 5.50
CA THR A 50 -10.43 8.33 5.72
C THR A 50 -10.19 8.60 7.19
N ALA A 51 -9.13 9.33 7.53
CA ALA A 51 -8.93 9.83 8.88
C ALA A 51 -9.90 11.00 9.14
N ILE A 52 -10.52 11.02 10.32
CA ILE A 52 -11.44 12.08 10.74
C ILE A 52 -10.77 13.00 11.75
N SER A 53 -10.44 12.46 12.92
CA SER A 53 -9.79 13.20 13.99
C SER A 53 -9.10 12.26 14.97
N GLY A 54 -7.93 12.64 15.45
CA GLY A 54 -7.17 11.83 16.40
C GLY A 54 -6.94 10.40 15.87
N LEU A 55 -7.34 9.40 16.61
CA LEU A 55 -7.21 7.98 16.26
C LEU A 55 -8.45 7.42 15.55
N THR A 56 -9.41 8.26 15.14
CA THR A 56 -10.66 7.83 14.54
C THR A 56 -10.59 7.86 13.01
N VAL A 57 -11.01 6.76 12.40
CA VAL A 57 -11.18 6.63 10.96
C VAL A 57 -12.64 6.41 10.61
N GLN A 58 -13.02 6.78 9.39
CA GLN A 58 -14.34 6.53 8.82
C GLN A 58 -14.21 5.68 7.56
N ALA A 59 -15.02 4.63 7.50
CA ALA A 59 -15.21 3.87 6.27
C ALA A 59 -16.14 4.63 5.31
N GLY A 60 -15.84 4.54 4.01
CA GLY A 60 -16.74 4.97 2.95
C GLY A 60 -18.01 4.09 2.90
N GLU A 61 -19.04 4.60 2.26
CA GLU A 61 -20.20 3.75 1.89
C GLU A 61 -19.75 2.65 0.95
N MET A 62 -20.30 1.44 1.12
CA MET A 62 -19.91 0.32 0.29
C MET A 62 -21.00 -0.75 0.18
N VAL A 63 -20.91 -1.50 -0.90
CA VAL A 63 -21.57 -2.79 -1.07
C VAL A 63 -20.50 -3.86 -1.23
N GLY A 64 -20.59 -4.92 -0.46
CA GLY A 64 -19.66 -6.04 -0.53
C GLY A 64 -20.31 -7.35 -0.12
N TYR A 65 -19.61 -8.44 -0.38
CA TYR A 65 -20.06 -9.79 -0.05
C TYR A 65 -18.98 -10.55 0.71
N VAL A 66 -19.41 -11.34 1.70
CA VAL A 66 -18.58 -12.28 2.45
C VAL A 66 -19.32 -13.60 2.63
N MET A 67 -18.60 -14.66 2.91
CA MET A 67 -19.21 -15.92 3.30
C MET A 67 -19.52 -15.92 4.80
N GLU A 68 -20.63 -16.52 5.18
CA GLU A 68 -20.92 -16.75 6.58
C GLU A 68 -19.86 -17.65 7.24
N ASN A 69 -19.48 -17.31 8.46
CA ASN A 69 -18.50 -18.07 9.23
C ASN A 69 -19.13 -19.24 9.96
N VAL A 70 -19.90 -20.08 9.24
CA VAL A 70 -20.51 -21.29 9.83
C VAL A 70 -19.78 -22.51 9.29
N PRO A 71 -19.28 -23.41 10.15
CA PRO A 71 -18.62 -24.61 9.67
C PRO A 71 -19.63 -25.53 8.98
N TYR A 72 -19.39 -25.77 7.71
CA TYR A 72 -19.86 -26.90 6.87
C TYR A 72 -21.33 -27.00 6.45
N ALA A 73 -22.26 -26.21 6.95
CA ALA A 73 -23.68 -26.50 6.67
C ALA A 73 -24.32 -25.62 5.59
N THR A 74 -23.95 -24.38 5.46
CA THR A 74 -24.52 -23.47 4.49
C THR A 74 -23.47 -22.47 4.02
N HIS A 75 -23.11 -22.54 2.75
CA HIS A 75 -22.26 -21.51 2.13
C HIS A 75 -23.13 -20.29 1.80
N LEU A 76 -23.60 -19.59 2.82
CA LEU A 76 -24.35 -18.36 2.63
C LEU A 76 -23.40 -17.21 2.29
N LEU A 77 -23.68 -16.54 1.22
CA LEU A 77 -23.08 -15.27 0.89
C LEU A 77 -23.88 -14.17 1.59
N LEU A 78 -23.22 -13.40 2.41
CA LEU A 78 -23.81 -12.29 3.14
C LEU A 78 -23.48 -10.99 2.43
N LYS A 79 -24.51 -10.21 2.10
CA LYS A 79 -24.35 -8.85 1.59
C LYS A 79 -24.09 -7.92 2.77
N ILE A 80 -23.01 -7.18 2.69
CA ILE A 80 -22.73 -6.05 3.58
C ILE A 80 -23.01 -4.78 2.79
N ASN A 81 -24.05 -4.06 3.19
CA ASN A 81 -24.43 -2.81 2.57
C ASN A 81 -24.41 -1.68 3.61
N THR A 82 -23.60 -0.67 3.37
CA THR A 82 -23.48 0.52 4.24
C THR A 82 -23.96 1.79 3.55
N GLU A 83 -24.54 1.69 2.34
CA GLU A 83 -25.11 2.83 1.63
C GLU A 83 -26.25 3.45 2.46
N GLY A 84 -26.28 4.77 2.49
CA GLY A 84 -27.27 5.53 3.26
C GLY A 84 -27.13 5.41 4.79
N SER A 85 -26.14 4.67 5.29
CA SER A 85 -25.85 4.62 6.72
C SER A 85 -25.23 5.94 7.20
N SER A 86 -25.45 6.30 8.46
CA SER A 86 -24.89 7.53 9.02
C SER A 86 -23.35 7.49 9.03
N ALA A 87 -22.71 8.65 8.83
CA ALA A 87 -21.25 8.75 8.90
C ALA A 87 -20.70 8.21 10.24
N VAL A 88 -21.43 8.47 11.34
CA VAL A 88 -21.03 8.04 12.69
C VAL A 88 -21.05 6.52 12.83
N SER A 89 -22.00 5.82 12.21
CA SER A 89 -22.07 4.35 12.27
C SER A 89 -20.94 3.66 11.50
N ARG A 90 -20.25 4.41 10.64
CA ARG A 90 -19.10 3.95 9.85
C ARG A 90 -17.75 4.43 10.41
N GLN A 91 -17.71 4.89 11.66
CA GLN A 91 -16.51 5.34 12.35
C GLN A 91 -16.02 4.30 13.34
N ILE A 92 -14.69 4.23 13.50
CA ILE A 92 -14.04 3.39 14.50
C ILE A 92 -12.81 4.09 15.06
N ALA A 93 -12.68 4.07 16.40
CA ALA A 93 -11.48 4.52 17.06
C ALA A 93 -10.44 3.37 17.08
N LEU A 94 -9.22 3.68 16.69
CA LEU A 94 -8.13 2.74 16.63
C LEU A 94 -7.20 2.85 17.84
N PRO A 95 -6.47 1.80 18.20
CA PRO A 95 -5.48 1.87 19.27
C PRO A 95 -4.32 2.79 18.88
N ALA A 96 -3.70 3.40 19.89
CA ALA A 96 -2.50 4.19 19.72
C ALA A 96 -1.29 3.30 19.37
N ASN A 97 -0.30 3.87 18.66
CA ASN A 97 0.95 3.21 18.29
C ASN A 97 0.73 1.83 17.64
N SER A 98 -0.19 1.76 16.70
CA SER A 98 -0.63 0.51 16.11
C SER A 98 -0.57 0.51 14.59
N ASN A 99 -0.61 -0.70 14.05
CA ASN A 99 -0.67 -0.96 12.64
C ASN A 99 -1.72 -2.06 12.44
N VAL A 100 -2.90 -1.68 11.96
CA VAL A 100 -4.09 -2.53 11.97
C VAL A 100 -4.78 -2.54 10.61
N TYR A 101 -5.37 -3.69 10.28
CA TYR A 101 -6.33 -3.81 9.19
C TYR A 101 -7.70 -3.38 9.68
N VAL A 102 -8.38 -2.54 8.91
CA VAL A 102 -9.77 -2.12 9.15
C VAL A 102 -10.67 -2.84 8.16
N TYR A 103 -11.74 -3.45 8.66
CA TYR A 103 -12.60 -4.31 7.85
C TYR A 103 -14.01 -4.40 8.42
N TYR A 104 -14.96 -4.78 7.56
CA TYR A 104 -16.26 -5.26 8.00
C TYR A 104 -16.24 -6.77 8.18
N ASN A 105 -16.70 -7.27 9.31
CA ASN A 105 -16.84 -8.70 9.54
C ASN A 105 -18.13 -9.25 8.92
N SER A 106 -18.35 -10.57 9.02
CA SER A 106 -19.54 -11.25 8.49
C SER A 106 -20.87 -10.78 9.09
N THR A 107 -20.86 -10.08 10.21
CA THR A 107 -22.06 -9.46 10.80
C THR A 107 -22.29 -8.02 10.34
N GLY A 108 -21.45 -7.49 9.42
CA GLY A 108 -21.53 -6.11 8.97
C GLY A 108 -21.00 -5.09 9.97
N THR A 109 -20.25 -5.54 10.98
CA THR A 109 -19.66 -4.64 11.98
C THR A 109 -18.28 -4.18 11.54
N LEU A 110 -18.06 -2.86 11.55
CA LEU A 110 -16.74 -2.27 11.33
C LEU A 110 -15.82 -2.58 12.51
N THR A 111 -14.67 -3.15 12.24
CA THR A 111 -13.71 -3.56 13.27
C THR A 111 -12.27 -3.52 12.73
N TYR A 112 -11.29 -3.83 13.58
CA TYR A 112 -9.88 -3.85 13.21
C TYR A 112 -9.14 -5.04 13.82
N ASN A 113 -8.00 -5.42 13.23
CA ASN A 113 -7.09 -6.43 13.77
C ASN A 113 -5.64 -6.10 13.34
N ALA A 114 -4.66 -6.47 14.17
CA ALA A 114 -3.24 -6.34 13.83
C ALA A 114 -2.77 -7.35 12.76
N THR A 115 -3.41 -8.51 12.67
CA THR A 115 -3.18 -9.51 11.63
C THR A 115 -4.24 -9.42 10.54
N ALA A 116 -3.86 -9.72 9.30
CA ALA A 116 -4.79 -9.72 8.18
C ALA A 116 -5.95 -10.70 8.45
N PRO A 117 -7.21 -10.22 8.44
CA PRO A 117 -8.37 -11.09 8.61
C PRO A 117 -8.58 -11.96 7.37
N SER A 118 -9.32 -13.04 7.53
CA SER A 118 -9.69 -13.89 6.38
C SER A 118 -10.56 -13.10 5.40
N THR A 119 -10.14 -13.03 4.14
CA THR A 119 -10.92 -12.40 3.05
C THR A 119 -12.20 -13.14 2.73
N ARG A 120 -12.33 -14.38 3.19
CA ARG A 120 -13.53 -15.19 2.99
C ARG A 120 -14.71 -14.67 3.83
N THR A 121 -14.44 -14.23 5.05
CA THR A 121 -15.47 -13.87 6.04
C THR A 121 -15.45 -12.39 6.38
N ASN A 122 -14.56 -11.61 5.78
CA ASN A 122 -14.39 -10.20 6.09
C ASN A 122 -14.12 -9.38 4.82
N VAL A 123 -14.68 -8.18 4.76
CA VAL A 123 -14.40 -7.19 3.72
C VAL A 123 -13.31 -6.26 4.22
N ILE A 124 -12.09 -6.45 3.75
CA ILE A 124 -10.95 -5.61 4.14
C ILE A 124 -11.02 -4.30 3.37
N LEU A 125 -11.04 -3.18 4.12
CA LEU A 125 -11.08 -1.83 3.56
C LEU A 125 -9.68 -1.25 3.36
N GLY A 126 -8.73 -1.65 4.18
CA GLY A 126 -7.36 -1.17 4.11
C GLY A 126 -6.63 -1.35 5.42
N ARG A 127 -5.51 -0.66 5.53
CA ARG A 127 -4.58 -0.74 6.66
C ARG A 127 -4.29 0.65 7.20
N VAL A 128 -4.26 0.80 8.52
CA VAL A 128 -4.09 2.08 9.18
C VAL A 128 -2.95 2.01 10.18
N VAL A 129 -2.10 3.01 10.14
CA VAL A 129 -0.99 3.20 11.08
C VAL A 129 -1.27 4.41 11.95
N THR A 130 -1.12 4.25 13.26
CA THR A 130 -1.33 5.31 14.26
C THR A 130 -0.08 5.54 15.09
N ASN A 131 0.10 6.78 15.53
CA ASN A 131 1.00 7.10 16.65
C ASN A 131 0.20 7.20 17.97
N SER A 132 0.76 7.86 18.98
CA SER A 132 0.09 8.02 20.27
C SER A 132 -1.21 8.81 20.23
N THR A 133 -1.42 9.66 19.21
CA THR A 133 -2.52 10.63 19.19
C THR A 133 -3.28 10.72 17.89
N THR A 134 -2.67 10.33 16.76
CA THR A 134 -3.25 10.53 15.43
C THR A 134 -3.05 9.34 14.51
N VAL A 135 -3.86 9.26 13.46
CA VAL A 135 -3.61 8.42 12.30
C VAL A 135 -2.47 9.04 11.50
N ILE A 136 -1.40 8.26 11.26
CA ILE A 136 -0.21 8.69 10.51
C ILE A 136 -0.42 8.41 9.02
N TYR A 137 -0.77 7.16 8.69
CA TYR A 137 -0.93 6.69 7.32
C TYR A 137 -2.14 5.77 7.17
N ILE A 138 -2.75 5.85 6.01
CA ILE A 138 -3.79 4.93 5.57
C ILE A 138 -3.36 4.36 4.22
N ASP A 139 -3.26 3.04 4.16
CA ASP A 139 -3.23 2.29 2.91
C ASP A 139 -4.66 1.85 2.59
N ALA A 140 -5.35 2.65 1.77
CA ALA A 140 -6.72 2.38 1.36
C ALA A 140 -6.75 1.54 0.07
N THR A 141 -6.15 0.35 0.12
CA THR A 141 -6.18 -0.62 -0.97
C THR A 141 -7.15 -1.75 -0.65
N PRO A 142 -8.46 -1.57 -0.84
CA PRO A 142 -9.45 -2.57 -0.53
C PRO A 142 -9.32 -3.80 -1.42
N ILE A 143 -9.79 -4.93 -0.92
CA ILE A 143 -9.90 -6.15 -1.71
C ILE A 143 -11.25 -6.15 -2.41
N ASN A 144 -11.22 -6.03 -3.74
CA ASN A 144 -12.40 -6.00 -4.56
C ASN A 144 -12.91 -7.41 -4.88
N ALA A 145 -14.22 -7.55 -5.04
CA ALA A 145 -14.89 -8.80 -5.35
C ALA A 145 -14.78 -9.13 -6.85
N HIS A 146 -13.79 -9.93 -7.24
CA HIS A 146 -13.64 -10.43 -8.60
C HIS A 146 -13.28 -11.91 -8.61
N HIS A 147 -13.80 -12.66 -9.58
CA HIS A 147 -13.81 -14.12 -9.60
C HIS A 147 -12.45 -14.81 -9.43
N TYR A 148 -11.39 -14.31 -10.04
CA TYR A 148 -10.02 -14.80 -9.85
C TYR A 148 -9.19 -13.86 -8.98
N SER A 149 -9.80 -12.79 -8.51
CA SER A 149 -9.08 -11.68 -7.92
C SER A 149 -8.44 -12.03 -6.59
N ASN A 150 -9.07 -12.88 -5.77
CA ASN A 150 -8.53 -13.20 -4.45
C ASN A 150 -7.18 -13.93 -4.54
N TYR A 151 -7.04 -14.85 -5.48
CA TYR A 151 -5.76 -15.54 -5.70
C TYR A 151 -4.73 -14.64 -6.37
N LEU A 152 -5.15 -13.91 -7.40
CA LEU A 152 -4.27 -12.96 -8.10
C LEU A 152 -3.93 -11.78 -7.19
N ASP A 153 -4.88 -11.23 -6.45
CA ASP A 153 -4.64 -10.16 -5.50
C ASP A 153 -3.63 -10.60 -4.44
N ARG A 154 -3.79 -11.80 -3.89
CA ARG A 154 -2.85 -12.36 -2.92
C ARG A 154 -1.46 -12.58 -3.52
N LEU A 155 -1.38 -13.13 -4.73
CA LEU A 155 -0.12 -13.29 -5.45
C LEU A 155 0.56 -11.95 -5.67
N PHE A 156 -0.17 -10.95 -6.15
CA PHE A 156 0.37 -9.62 -6.40
C PHE A 156 0.79 -8.90 -5.13
N ARG A 157 0.03 -9.03 -4.03
CA ARG A 157 0.39 -8.41 -2.75
C ARG A 157 1.57 -9.09 -2.07
N GLU A 158 1.55 -10.42 -1.98
CA GLU A 158 2.52 -11.17 -1.20
C GLU A 158 3.82 -11.43 -1.96
N ALA A 159 3.75 -11.67 -3.28
CA ALA A 159 4.91 -12.06 -4.07
C ALA A 159 5.51 -10.94 -4.92
N MET A 160 4.70 -10.00 -5.41
CA MET A 160 5.14 -8.98 -6.35
C MET A 160 5.25 -7.59 -5.73
N GLY A 161 4.41 -7.27 -4.74
CA GLY A 161 4.37 -5.96 -4.13
C GLY A 161 3.90 -4.86 -5.10
N ALA A 162 4.33 -3.62 -4.84
CA ALA A 162 4.01 -2.48 -5.69
C ALA A 162 4.93 -2.45 -6.93
N ILE A 163 4.37 -2.18 -8.11
CA ILE A 163 5.09 -2.21 -9.39
C ILE A 163 4.81 -0.94 -10.18
N PHE A 164 5.87 -0.26 -10.59
CA PHE A 164 5.76 0.93 -11.43
C PHE A 164 5.43 0.59 -12.88
N ALA A 165 4.44 1.31 -13.43
CA ALA A 165 4.17 1.34 -14.86
C ALA A 165 4.92 2.52 -15.53
N THR A 166 4.84 3.72 -14.94
CA THR A 166 5.46 4.92 -15.49
C THR A 166 5.82 5.92 -14.40
N GLY A 167 6.78 6.79 -14.69
CA GLY A 167 7.10 7.95 -13.83
C GLY A 167 7.72 7.57 -12.49
N GLY A 168 7.61 8.46 -11.50
CA GLY A 168 8.22 8.30 -10.18
C GLY A 168 9.74 8.48 -10.17
N ILE A 169 10.28 9.13 -11.18
CA ILE A 169 11.72 9.43 -11.28
C ILE A 169 12.06 10.50 -10.26
N VAL A 170 13.07 10.22 -9.45
CA VAL A 170 13.62 11.14 -8.45
C VAL A 170 14.82 11.84 -9.05
N THR A 171 14.87 13.16 -8.89
CA THR A 171 16.02 13.99 -9.27
C THR A 171 16.26 15.03 -8.20
N GLU A 172 17.49 15.52 -8.08
CA GLU A 172 17.77 16.66 -7.23
C GLU A 172 17.17 17.92 -7.83
N ASN A 173 16.66 18.79 -6.95
CA ASN A 173 16.14 20.10 -7.31
C ASN A 173 17.29 21.11 -7.57
N ALA A 174 16.99 22.24 -8.21
CA ALA A 174 17.95 23.35 -8.34
C ALA A 174 18.44 23.89 -6.97
N THR A 175 17.65 23.76 -5.93
CA THR A 175 18.10 23.98 -4.55
C THR A 175 18.68 22.67 -4.04
N PRO A 176 19.95 22.62 -3.64
CA PRO A 176 20.62 21.40 -3.20
C PRO A 176 19.87 20.66 -2.09
N PHE A 177 20.02 19.35 -2.09
CA PHE A 177 19.40 18.41 -1.14
C PHE A 177 17.87 18.42 -1.15
N ARG A 178 17.21 19.08 -2.09
CA ARG A 178 15.77 18.96 -2.30
C ARG A 178 15.49 18.01 -3.46
N LEU A 179 14.35 17.34 -3.39
CA LEU A 179 13.99 16.33 -4.37
C LEU A 179 12.81 16.77 -5.22
N ASN A 180 12.92 16.52 -6.51
CA ASN A 180 11.80 16.50 -7.44
C ASN A 180 11.43 15.06 -7.71
N VAL A 181 10.14 14.76 -7.75
CA VAL A 181 9.63 13.45 -8.14
C VAL A 181 8.64 13.64 -9.28
N SER A 182 8.83 12.94 -10.38
CA SER A 182 7.91 13.04 -11.52
C SER A 182 6.58 12.36 -11.21
N ALA A 183 5.49 12.82 -11.84
CA ALA A 183 4.20 12.15 -11.78
C ALA A 183 4.35 10.67 -12.14
N SER A 184 3.60 9.80 -11.48
CA SER A 184 3.74 8.36 -11.67
C SER A 184 2.43 7.61 -11.72
N VAL A 185 2.51 6.43 -12.31
CA VAL A 185 1.49 5.39 -12.22
C VAL A 185 2.17 4.11 -11.76
N TYR A 186 1.69 3.56 -10.67
CA TYR A 186 2.10 2.25 -10.20
C TYR A 186 0.89 1.42 -9.78
N PHE A 187 1.08 0.12 -9.69
CA PHE A 187 0.06 -0.82 -9.28
C PHE A 187 0.46 -1.45 -7.96
N PHE A 188 -0.49 -1.56 -7.06
CA PHE A 188 -0.40 -2.44 -5.93
C PHE A 188 -1.60 -3.39 -5.98
N SER A 189 -1.31 -4.66 -6.27
CA SER A 189 -2.33 -5.62 -6.65
C SER A 189 -3.17 -5.12 -7.83
N GLN A 190 -4.48 -5.09 -7.73
CA GLN A 190 -5.41 -4.61 -8.76
C GLN A 190 -5.61 -3.09 -8.74
N ASN A 191 -5.07 -2.42 -7.74
CA ASN A 191 -5.26 -0.97 -7.59
C ASN A 191 -4.24 -0.21 -8.43
N ARG A 192 -4.75 0.55 -9.40
CA ARG A 192 -3.97 1.50 -10.19
C ARG A 192 -3.87 2.81 -9.41
N ILE A 193 -2.68 3.15 -8.96
CA ILE A 193 -2.41 4.35 -8.18
C ILE A 193 -1.73 5.37 -9.08
N THR A 194 -2.27 6.58 -9.11
CA THR A 194 -1.71 7.70 -9.86
C THR A 194 -1.28 8.78 -8.90
N THR A 195 -0.05 9.25 -9.04
CA THR A 195 0.49 10.36 -8.25
C THR A 195 0.79 11.56 -9.13
N THR A 196 0.68 12.74 -8.57
CA THR A 196 1.14 13.97 -9.20
C THR A 196 2.64 14.13 -8.98
N GLY A 197 3.32 14.83 -9.88
CA GLY A 197 4.71 15.22 -9.66
C GLY A 197 4.83 16.16 -8.46
N ALA A 198 5.98 16.13 -7.81
CA ALA A 198 6.31 17.04 -6.71
C ALA A 198 7.63 17.76 -7.00
N ASN A 199 7.69 19.05 -6.65
CA ASN A 199 8.87 19.89 -6.77
C ASN A 199 9.28 20.33 -5.37
N ALA A 200 10.55 20.15 -5.01
CA ALA A 200 11.08 20.40 -3.66
C ALA A 200 10.19 19.72 -2.58
N THR A 201 10.00 18.43 -2.75
CA THR A 201 9.01 17.61 -2.03
C THR A 201 9.18 17.65 -0.51
N ASN A 202 8.09 17.81 0.22
CA ASN A 202 8.06 17.56 1.65
C ASN A 202 8.09 16.05 1.90
N MET A 203 8.89 15.64 2.89
CA MET A 203 9.09 14.26 3.28
C MET A 203 8.88 14.10 4.78
N ASP A 204 8.32 12.99 5.19
CA ASP A 204 8.38 12.52 6.57
C ASP A 204 9.62 11.63 6.70
N MET A 205 10.58 12.04 7.53
CA MET A 205 11.88 11.38 7.67
C MET A 205 11.92 10.57 8.95
N PHE A 206 12.26 9.29 8.82
CA PHE A 206 12.18 8.28 9.89
C PHE A 206 13.57 7.86 10.36
N TYR A 207 13.76 7.85 11.68
CA TYR A 207 14.91 7.23 12.34
C TYR A 207 14.47 6.44 13.58
N ARG A 208 15.20 5.40 13.94
CA ARG A 208 14.84 4.48 15.03
C ARG A 208 14.87 5.17 16.39
N GLN A 209 13.96 4.77 17.26
CA GLN A 209 14.09 5.04 18.70
C GLN A 209 15.00 4.02 19.37
N ALA A 210 15.57 4.37 20.50
CA ALA A 210 16.50 3.50 21.24
C ALA A 210 15.91 2.12 21.62
N THR A 211 14.60 2.00 21.70
CA THR A 211 13.88 0.74 21.96
C THR A 211 13.73 -0.16 20.73
N GLY A 212 14.16 0.28 19.55
CA GLY A 212 14.30 -0.54 18.33
C GLY A 212 13.03 -0.85 17.54
N SER A 213 11.84 -0.73 18.12
CA SER A 213 10.58 -1.08 17.45
C SER A 213 9.73 0.11 17.01
N THR A 214 10.09 1.31 17.45
CA THR A 214 9.41 2.56 17.16
C THR A 214 10.33 3.54 16.44
N TYR A 215 9.74 4.52 15.75
CA TYR A 215 10.46 5.49 14.95
C TYR A 215 10.09 6.91 15.37
N ASN A 216 11.08 7.79 15.36
CA ASN A 216 10.88 9.23 15.39
C ASN A 216 10.63 9.72 13.97
N ILE A 217 9.87 10.82 13.85
CA ILE A 217 9.50 11.41 12.57
C ILE A 217 9.88 12.89 12.61
N VAL A 218 10.63 13.32 11.59
CA VAL A 218 10.92 14.74 11.33
C VAL A 218 10.37 15.07 9.95
N THR A 219 9.60 16.14 9.81
CA THR A 219 9.06 16.56 8.51
C THR A 219 9.88 17.72 7.96
N GLY A 220 10.29 17.61 6.70
CA GLY A 220 11.06 18.63 6.01
C GLY A 220 11.10 18.41 4.50
N ASN A 221 11.70 19.33 3.78
CA ASN A 221 11.85 19.22 2.32
C ASN A 221 13.33 19.16 1.87
N THR A 222 14.23 18.92 2.80
CA THR A 222 15.67 18.83 2.56
C THR A 222 16.17 17.50 3.04
N VAL A 223 16.84 16.75 2.16
CA VAL A 223 17.56 15.52 2.52
C VAL A 223 18.70 15.90 3.46
N ASP A 224 18.77 15.21 4.58
CA ASP A 224 19.78 15.50 5.60
C ASP A 224 21.11 14.85 5.20
N ASN A 225 22.13 15.65 4.95
CA ASN A 225 23.47 15.20 4.63
C ASN A 225 24.44 15.26 5.82
N LEU A 226 23.96 15.68 7.00
CA LEU A 226 24.79 15.87 8.20
C LEU A 226 24.61 14.76 9.24
N TYR A 227 23.47 14.06 9.18
CA TYR A 227 23.09 13.10 10.22
C TYR A 227 22.66 11.75 9.64
N TYR A 228 22.83 10.70 10.44
CA TYR A 228 22.39 9.33 10.16
C TYR A 228 21.79 8.69 11.41
N ASP A 229 21.14 7.56 11.24
CA ASP A 229 20.49 6.78 12.30
C ASP A 229 21.44 5.68 12.81
N ASP A 230 22.14 5.91 13.92
CA ASP A 230 23.01 4.91 14.55
C ASP A 230 22.25 3.92 15.46
N GLY A 231 20.92 4.09 15.60
CA GLY A 231 20.06 3.27 16.46
C GLY A 231 20.04 3.67 17.92
N SER A 232 20.69 4.78 18.29
CA SER A 232 20.70 5.27 19.69
C SER A 232 19.42 5.97 20.12
N GLY A 233 18.51 6.25 19.17
CA GLY A 233 17.27 7.01 19.41
C GLY A 233 17.39 8.50 19.13
N THR A 234 18.59 8.95 18.78
CA THR A 234 18.89 10.29 18.28
C THR A 234 19.72 10.19 17.01
N LEU A 235 19.65 11.20 16.16
CA LEU A 235 20.49 11.25 14.98
C LEU A 235 21.95 11.55 15.37
N ALA A 236 22.87 10.76 14.82
CA ALA A 236 24.32 10.93 15.01
C ALA A 236 24.91 11.70 13.81
N SER A 237 25.94 12.53 14.05
CA SER A 237 26.60 13.28 12.99
C SER A 237 27.39 12.35 12.06
N ILE A 238 27.32 12.57 10.76
CA ILE A 238 28.16 11.92 9.77
C ILE A 238 29.57 12.56 9.86
N PRO A 239 30.63 11.79 10.11
CA PRO A 239 31.98 12.33 10.11
C PRO A 239 32.43 12.75 8.69
N SER A 240 33.32 13.74 8.60
CA SER A 240 33.98 14.13 7.34
C SER A 240 34.65 12.91 6.70
N GLY A 241 34.58 12.78 5.39
CA GLY A 241 35.08 11.66 4.60
C GLY A 241 34.18 10.41 4.60
N LYS A 242 33.03 10.46 5.25
CA LYS A 242 32.09 9.35 5.28
C LYS A 242 30.84 9.63 4.42
N PHE A 243 30.23 8.55 3.98
CA PHE A 243 29.01 8.54 3.20
C PHE A 243 27.92 7.75 3.91
N VAL A 244 26.67 8.13 3.60
CA VAL A 244 25.47 7.47 4.12
C VAL A 244 24.49 7.26 2.99
N LYS A 245 23.77 6.13 3.00
CA LYS A 245 22.68 5.82 2.07
C LYS A 245 21.34 5.98 2.77
N HIS A 246 20.53 6.94 2.37
CA HIS A 246 19.12 7.05 2.76
C HIS A 246 18.23 6.32 1.76
N SER A 247 17.01 5.98 2.14
CA SER A 247 16.01 5.40 1.22
C SER A 247 14.73 6.22 1.19
N LEU A 248 14.19 6.43 -0.01
CA LEU A 248 13.00 7.22 -0.25
C LEU A 248 11.86 6.32 -0.72
N TYR A 249 10.74 6.40 -0.02
CA TYR A 249 9.52 5.65 -0.30
C TYR A 249 8.40 6.57 -0.73
N LEU A 250 7.48 6.04 -1.51
CA LEU A 250 6.25 6.68 -1.94
C LEU A 250 5.04 5.90 -1.42
N LEU A 251 4.08 6.61 -0.87
CA LEU A 251 2.71 6.14 -0.64
C LEU A 251 1.79 7.05 -1.46
N GLY A 252 1.01 6.49 -2.37
CA GLY A 252 0.21 7.28 -3.32
C GLY A 252 -1.27 7.41 -2.96
N THR A 253 -1.76 6.66 -1.98
CA THR A 253 -3.19 6.63 -1.63
C THR A 253 -3.42 6.49 -0.11
N PRO A 254 -4.45 7.11 0.49
CA PRO A 254 -5.42 8.01 -0.10
C PRO A 254 -4.86 9.41 -0.40
N SER A 255 -3.71 9.75 0.17
CA SER A 255 -2.97 10.98 -0.09
C SER A 255 -1.52 10.65 -0.38
N GLN A 256 -0.96 11.34 -1.36
CA GLN A 256 0.43 11.19 -1.73
C GLN A 256 1.35 11.64 -0.58
N LYS A 257 2.27 10.75 -0.20
CA LYS A 257 3.28 10.98 0.83
C LYS A 257 4.64 10.49 0.35
N TYR A 258 5.67 11.25 0.68
CA TYR A 258 7.05 10.84 0.51
C TYR A 258 7.67 10.62 1.88
N LEU A 259 8.36 9.49 2.03
CA LEU A 259 8.86 9.01 3.31
C LEU A 259 10.33 8.65 3.14
N LEU A 260 11.18 9.31 3.89
CA LEU A 260 12.61 9.04 3.86
C LEU A 260 13.00 8.26 5.12
N VAL A 261 13.74 7.18 4.94
CA VAL A 261 14.36 6.46 6.05
C VAL A 261 15.84 6.82 6.09
N TYR A 262 16.28 7.32 7.23
CA TYR A 262 17.68 7.65 7.45
C TYR A 262 18.58 6.45 7.23
N GLY A 263 19.75 6.67 6.64
CA GLY A 263 20.81 5.69 6.54
C GLY A 263 21.24 5.20 7.92
N GLN A 264 21.52 3.92 8.01
CA GLN A 264 21.79 3.22 9.28
C GLN A 264 23.24 2.76 9.40
N GLU A 265 24.04 3.05 8.39
CA GLU A 265 25.45 2.64 8.31
C GLU A 265 26.30 3.75 7.69
N LEU A 266 27.55 3.85 8.17
CA LEU A 266 28.58 4.74 7.63
C LEU A 266 29.48 3.98 6.66
N PHE A 267 29.77 4.57 5.52
CA PHE A 267 30.63 4.01 4.49
C PHE A 267 31.88 4.85 4.27
N ASP A 268 33.00 4.20 3.99
CA ASP A 268 34.30 4.85 3.77
C ASP A 268 34.43 5.47 2.36
N SER A 269 33.53 5.13 1.45
CA SER A 269 33.49 5.70 0.10
C SER A 269 32.06 5.67 -0.46
N TYR A 270 31.82 6.53 -1.46
CA TYR A 270 30.53 6.54 -2.15
C TYR A 270 30.20 5.19 -2.83
N GLY A 271 31.20 4.52 -3.43
CA GLY A 271 30.99 3.23 -4.07
C GLY A 271 30.58 2.13 -3.09
N LEU A 272 31.11 2.15 -1.85
CA LEU A 272 30.65 1.26 -0.78
C LEU A 272 29.24 1.62 -0.34
N ALA A 273 28.89 2.91 -0.27
CA ALA A 273 27.54 3.35 0.05
C ALA A 273 26.53 2.95 -1.03
N GLU A 274 26.89 3.10 -2.31
CA GLU A 274 26.04 2.66 -3.42
C GLU A 274 25.76 1.16 -3.38
N ALA A 275 26.76 0.35 -3.13
CA ALA A 275 26.66 -1.11 -3.01
C ALA A 275 26.10 -1.59 -1.66
N GLY A 276 26.09 -0.72 -0.66
CA GLY A 276 25.65 -1.02 0.69
C GLY A 276 24.17 -1.38 0.80
N ALA A 277 23.80 -1.98 1.91
CA ALA A 277 22.43 -2.38 2.18
C ALA A 277 21.46 -1.16 2.19
N ILE A 278 20.26 -1.37 1.74
CA ILE A 278 19.18 -0.39 1.87
C ILE A 278 18.80 -0.31 3.34
N PRO A 279 18.67 0.90 3.93
CA PRO A 279 18.24 1.06 5.32
C PRO A 279 16.95 0.29 5.60
N THR A 280 16.92 -0.41 6.73
CA THR A 280 15.72 -1.15 7.16
C THR A 280 14.59 -0.17 7.43
N PRO A 281 13.49 -0.23 6.68
CA PRO A 281 12.36 0.66 6.89
C PRO A 281 11.55 0.27 8.13
N PRO A 282 10.69 1.16 8.64
CA PRO A 282 9.70 0.81 9.64
C PRO A 282 8.86 -0.41 9.23
N ASN A 283 8.52 -1.27 10.19
CA ASN A 283 7.76 -2.50 9.94
C ASN A 283 6.38 -2.27 9.28
N PHE A 284 5.86 -1.05 9.36
CA PHE A 284 4.59 -0.68 8.72
C PHE A 284 4.75 -0.22 7.26
N PHE A 285 5.98 -0.08 6.74
CA PHE A 285 6.20 0.13 5.31
C PHE A 285 5.95 -1.18 4.57
N LYS A 286 4.70 -1.44 4.29
CA LYS A 286 4.20 -2.63 3.60
C LYS A 286 3.12 -2.21 2.61
N ASP A 287 2.67 -3.16 1.83
CA ASP A 287 1.57 -3.00 0.89
C ASP A 287 1.88 -1.91 -0.16
N ALA A 288 1.12 -0.83 -0.21
CA ALA A 288 1.28 0.23 -1.21
C ALA A 288 2.45 1.19 -0.95
N PHE A 289 3.25 0.98 0.10
CA PHE A 289 4.51 1.69 0.29
C PHE A 289 5.54 1.12 -0.69
N VAL A 290 6.09 1.97 -1.52
CA VAL A 290 7.03 1.53 -2.55
C VAL A 290 8.35 2.29 -2.46
N LEU A 291 9.45 1.56 -2.41
CA LEU A 291 10.79 2.14 -2.53
C LEU A 291 10.95 2.71 -3.93
N ILE A 292 11.28 3.99 -4.03
CA ILE A 292 11.46 4.65 -5.34
C ILE A 292 12.91 5.02 -5.62
N SER A 293 13.70 5.29 -4.58
CA SER A 293 15.09 5.68 -4.76
C SER A 293 15.90 5.46 -3.49
N THR A 294 17.20 5.28 -3.64
CA THR A 294 18.18 5.48 -2.57
C THR A 294 19.07 6.66 -2.89
N LEU A 295 19.53 7.36 -1.85
CA LEU A 295 20.25 8.63 -1.92
C LEU A 295 21.55 8.49 -1.16
N VAL A 296 22.68 8.68 -1.82
CA VAL A 296 23.99 8.72 -1.18
C VAL A 296 24.38 10.17 -0.90
N VAL A 297 24.68 10.47 0.36
CA VAL A 297 25.03 11.81 0.83
C VAL A 297 26.30 11.80 1.67
N SER A 298 26.97 12.95 1.74
CA SER A 298 28.13 13.21 2.59
C SER A 298 28.07 14.64 3.13
N PRO A 299 28.58 14.90 4.35
CA PRO A 299 28.66 16.27 4.87
C PRO A 299 29.65 17.15 4.10
N ASP A 300 30.58 16.54 3.37
CA ASP A 300 31.63 17.27 2.61
C ASP A 300 31.15 17.70 1.21
N GLU A 301 29.93 17.32 0.82
CA GLU A 301 29.37 17.62 -0.49
C GLU A 301 28.27 18.68 -0.38
N SER A 302 28.15 19.47 -1.44
CA SER A 302 27.14 20.54 -1.55
C SER A 302 25.85 20.09 -2.25
N THR A 303 25.79 18.84 -2.73
CA THR A 303 24.67 18.22 -3.44
C THR A 303 24.57 16.75 -3.08
N ILE A 304 23.47 16.11 -3.44
CA ILE A 304 23.34 14.65 -3.29
C ILE A 304 24.36 13.99 -4.24
N HIS A 305 25.20 13.11 -3.69
CA HIS A 305 26.25 12.44 -4.49
C HIS A 305 25.65 11.57 -5.58
N THR A 306 24.73 10.69 -5.21
CA THR A 306 24.07 9.79 -6.16
C THR A 306 22.62 9.56 -5.78
N ILE A 307 21.77 9.52 -6.79
CA ILE A 307 20.36 9.11 -6.69
C ILE A 307 20.21 7.82 -7.49
N ILE A 308 19.97 6.71 -6.78
CA ILE A 308 19.81 5.39 -7.39
C ILE A 308 18.31 5.11 -7.56
N ASP A 309 17.93 4.71 -8.76
CA ASP A 309 16.55 4.33 -9.10
C ASP A 309 16.26 2.90 -8.58
N GLU A 310 15.42 2.80 -7.55
CA GLU A 310 15.04 1.53 -6.90
C GLU A 310 13.59 1.12 -7.24
N ARG A 311 12.94 1.81 -8.18
CA ARG A 311 11.54 1.54 -8.51
C ARG A 311 11.35 0.10 -9.01
N PRO A 312 10.54 -0.72 -8.34
CA PRO A 312 10.26 -2.07 -8.81
C PRO A 312 9.46 -2.03 -10.12
N ARG A 313 9.98 -2.70 -11.13
CA ARG A 313 9.37 -2.79 -12.46
C ARG A 313 9.30 -4.24 -12.90
N LEU A 314 8.17 -4.63 -13.51
CA LEU A 314 8.05 -5.94 -14.16
C LEU A 314 8.65 -5.88 -15.58
N GLY A 315 9.52 -6.80 -15.84
CA GLY A 315 10.03 -7.06 -17.17
C GLY A 315 10.87 -5.91 -17.73
N TYR A 316 11.33 -6.08 -18.86
CA TYR A 316 12.05 -5.25 -19.78
C TYR A 316 12.80 -4.04 -19.21
N VAL A 317 14.08 -4.19 -19.12
CA VAL A 317 15.00 -3.07 -18.97
C VAL A 317 14.69 -2.08 -20.09
N SER A 318 14.17 -0.91 -19.75
CA SER A 318 14.05 0.18 -20.71
C SER A 318 15.44 0.40 -21.36
N PRO A 319 15.55 0.48 -22.68
CA PRO A 319 16.83 0.68 -23.34
C PRO A 319 17.49 2.04 -23.08
N SER A 320 16.99 2.82 -22.14
CA SER A 320 17.56 4.13 -21.78
C SER A 320 18.51 4.10 -20.59
N LYS A 321 19.24 3.02 -20.35
CA LYS A 321 20.51 3.15 -19.63
C LYS A 321 21.51 3.76 -20.59
N THR A 322 21.79 5.06 -20.41
CA THR A 322 23.03 5.65 -20.90
C THR A 322 24.17 4.75 -20.37
N GLY A 323 24.79 3.97 -21.25
CA GLY A 323 25.82 3.01 -20.85
C GLY A 323 25.49 1.54 -21.15
N VAL A 324 24.40 1.25 -21.85
CA VAL A 324 24.26 -0.08 -22.48
C VAL A 324 25.27 -0.17 -23.59
N VAL A 325 26.23 -1.06 -23.42
CA VAL A 325 27.14 -1.46 -24.50
C VAL A 325 26.28 -1.99 -25.64
N THR A 326 26.18 -1.24 -26.72
CA THR A 326 25.36 -1.54 -27.90
C THR A 326 26.12 -2.22 -29.00
N GLU A 327 27.45 -2.19 -28.89
CA GLU A 327 28.36 -2.84 -29.85
C GLU A 327 29.43 -3.66 -29.14
N HIS A 328 29.84 -4.75 -29.75
CA HIS A 328 30.87 -5.65 -29.18
C HIS A 328 32.24 -4.94 -28.99
N GLY A 329 32.48 -3.86 -29.73
CA GLY A 329 33.70 -3.06 -29.63
C GLY A 329 33.78 -2.14 -28.42
N ASP A 330 32.63 -1.95 -27.69
CA ASP A 330 32.57 -1.12 -26.49
C ASP A 330 32.99 -1.88 -25.23
N LEU A 331 33.21 -3.19 -25.34
CA LEU A 331 33.71 -4.04 -24.27
C LEU A 331 35.25 -3.96 -24.23
N THR A 332 35.79 -3.01 -23.49
CA THR A 332 37.23 -2.96 -23.22
C THR A 332 37.61 -4.01 -22.18
N GLY A 333 38.65 -4.82 -22.51
CA GLY A 333 39.20 -5.81 -21.57
C GLY A 333 38.80 -7.27 -21.83
N LEU A 334 38.32 -7.58 -23.03
CA LEU A 334 38.08 -8.96 -23.50
C LEU A 334 39.19 -9.49 -24.41
N GLU A 335 40.45 -9.07 -24.19
CA GLU A 335 41.61 -9.70 -24.81
C GLU A 335 42.09 -10.93 -24.07
#